data_c5a67563e6e7adecc7890d076288cc82
#
_entry.id   c5a67563e6e7adecc7890d076288cc82
#
_cell.length_a   1.000
_cell.length_b   1.000
_cell.length_c   1.000
_cell.angle_alpha   90.00
_cell.angle_beta   90.00
_cell.angle_gamma   90.00
#
_symmetry.space_group_name_H-M   'P 1'
#
loop_
_entity.id
_entity.type
_entity.pdbx_description
1 polymer ?
#
loop_
_entity_poly.entity_id
_entity_poly.type
_entity_poly.pdbx_seq_one_letter_code
_entity_poly.pdbx_strand_id
1 'polypeptide(L)'
;MIPHSCLSAELGPAERYRRWLAGLRGTATVVAGTRSAMFAPVHNLGLVVLWDDGDDLHAEPRAPYPHAREVLALRAHRAGAGALIGGFARTAEGARLIGTGWAAGLTAARPTVRRCAPRIQAAGADAELARDEAARSARMPSLALRTARAGLAHGPVLVQVPRRGYVTAVACENCRSPARCAACGGPLALETGGGPASCRWCGRSDPAWRCPACGDPRVRAMVTGAGRTAEELGHAFPGTPVVVSGGATVVDTVPPAPALVVATPGAEPRADAGYAAAVLLDGWALLGRPSLRAAEEALRRWLNAAALVRPGISGGAVTVVADAGLPVVQALIRWDPVTHADRELAEREALRFPPAVRMAAVSGPDAAVAELLAAAVLPPEADVLGPIPLDAGSAGKNGQKPAAGAEMAAGVDEGNEFSGGSGAHGAPAQHVRMLVRVPRSASMPLAAALQAAQGVRSARKDTGSVRVQLDPAELI
;
A
#
# COMPACT_ATOMS: atom_id res chain seq x y z
N MET A 1 20.08 31.69 1.45
CA MET A 1 18.89 30.77 1.44
C MET A 1 18.63 30.40 -0.01
N ILE A 2 18.50 29.11 -0.35
CA ILE A 2 18.23 28.66 -1.74
C ILE A 2 16.77 28.98 -2.06
N PRO A 3 16.49 29.70 -3.18
CA PRO A 3 15.10 29.98 -3.60
C PRO A 3 14.34 28.67 -3.88
N HIS A 4 13.24 28.44 -3.19
CA HIS A 4 12.46 27.21 -3.30
C HIS A 4 10.97 27.46 -3.35
N SER A 5 10.23 26.50 -3.92
CA SER A 5 8.78 26.45 -3.96
C SER A 5 8.31 25.12 -3.40
N CYS A 6 7.27 25.15 -2.57
CA CYS A 6 6.57 23.93 -2.11
C CYS A 6 5.21 23.82 -2.83
N LEU A 7 4.92 22.65 -3.43
CA LEU A 7 3.67 22.35 -4.13
C LEU A 7 2.93 21.25 -3.38
N SER A 8 1.92 21.63 -2.59
CA SER A 8 1.06 20.69 -1.86
C SER A 8 -0.42 20.88 -2.27
N ALA A 9 -1.27 19.91 -1.90
CA ALA A 9 -2.71 19.99 -2.15
C ALA A 9 -3.42 21.03 -1.27
N GLU A 10 -2.80 21.44 -0.16
CA GLU A 10 -3.33 22.42 0.79
C GLU A 10 -3.29 23.86 0.27
N LEU A 11 -2.46 24.11 -0.74
CA LEU A 11 -2.39 25.40 -1.37
C LEU A 11 -3.64 25.70 -2.20
N GLY A 12 -4.22 26.88 -2.03
CA GLY A 12 -5.26 27.38 -2.91
C GLY A 12 -4.77 27.49 -4.38
N PRO A 13 -5.71 27.45 -5.37
CA PRO A 13 -5.34 27.41 -6.80
C PRO A 13 -4.42 28.55 -7.24
N ALA A 14 -4.67 29.78 -6.79
CA ALA A 14 -3.88 30.95 -7.17
C ALA A 14 -2.44 30.89 -6.64
N GLU A 15 -2.25 30.51 -5.37
CA GLU A 15 -0.93 30.38 -4.77
C GLU A 15 -0.16 29.21 -5.41
N ARG A 16 -0.82 28.08 -5.65
CA ARG A 16 -0.24 26.95 -6.35
C ARG A 16 0.24 27.30 -7.76
N TYR A 17 -0.56 28.07 -8.50
CA TYR A 17 -0.19 28.54 -9.83
C TYR A 17 0.99 29.53 -9.79
N ARG A 18 1.02 30.44 -8.82
CA ARG A 18 2.14 31.38 -8.61
C ARG A 18 3.44 30.64 -8.34
N ARG A 19 3.43 29.65 -7.47
CA ARG A 19 4.60 28.80 -7.16
C ARG A 19 5.04 27.93 -8.35
N TRP A 20 4.09 27.45 -9.13
CA TRP A 20 4.37 26.75 -10.39
C TRP A 20 5.12 27.64 -11.38
N LEU A 21 4.67 28.87 -11.55
CA LEU A 21 5.31 29.86 -12.41
C LEU A 21 6.72 30.25 -11.90
N ALA A 22 6.96 30.28 -10.61
CA ALA A 22 8.27 30.56 -10.04
C ALA A 22 9.29 29.48 -10.44
N GLY A 23 8.90 28.21 -10.45
CA GLY A 23 9.71 27.12 -10.98
C GLY A 23 9.99 27.25 -12.49
N LEU A 24 8.94 27.55 -13.28
CA LEU A 24 9.05 27.72 -14.73
C LEU A 24 10.00 28.87 -15.11
N ARG A 25 9.93 30.00 -14.38
CA ARG A 25 10.72 31.20 -14.64
C ARG A 25 12.15 31.13 -14.05
N GLY A 26 12.46 30.06 -13.31
CA GLY A 26 13.76 29.91 -12.67
C GLY A 26 13.98 30.80 -11.42
N THR A 27 12.95 31.50 -10.96
CA THR A 27 13.03 32.27 -9.68
C THR A 27 13.02 31.37 -8.47
N ALA A 28 12.49 30.15 -8.58
CA ALA A 28 12.67 29.05 -7.63
C ALA A 28 13.50 27.95 -8.29
N THR A 29 14.67 27.67 -7.74
CA THR A 29 15.59 26.64 -8.27
C THR A 29 15.35 25.27 -7.69
N VAL A 30 14.61 25.16 -6.57
CA VAL A 30 14.20 23.93 -5.94
C VAL A 30 12.67 23.90 -5.85
N VAL A 31 12.07 22.81 -6.34
CA VAL A 31 10.63 22.55 -6.18
C VAL A 31 10.46 21.26 -5.38
N ALA A 32 9.90 21.38 -4.19
CA ALA A 32 9.48 20.25 -3.37
C ALA A 32 7.94 20.12 -3.39
N GLY A 33 7.41 18.92 -3.20
CA GLY A 33 5.96 18.75 -3.14
C GLY A 33 5.51 17.30 -3.12
N THR A 34 4.20 17.13 -3.09
CA THR A 34 3.55 15.83 -3.17
C THR A 34 3.54 15.30 -4.63
N ARG A 35 2.87 14.19 -4.88
CA ARG A 35 2.81 13.53 -6.20
C ARG A 35 2.72 14.49 -7.40
N SER A 36 1.88 15.51 -7.34
CA SER A 36 1.72 16.46 -8.44
C SER A 36 2.96 17.25 -8.80
N ALA A 37 3.94 17.35 -7.89
CA ALA A 37 5.22 18.01 -8.17
C ALA A 37 6.06 17.25 -9.21
N MET A 38 5.76 16.00 -9.50
CA MET A 38 6.44 15.25 -10.58
C MET A 38 6.34 15.94 -11.96
N PHE A 39 5.33 16.80 -12.16
CA PHE A 39 5.14 17.57 -13.39
C PHE A 39 5.66 19.02 -13.30
N ALA A 40 6.18 19.46 -12.15
CA ALA A 40 6.61 20.85 -11.97
C ALA A 40 7.66 21.27 -13.01
N PRO A 41 7.48 22.39 -13.69
CA PRO A 41 8.36 22.84 -14.77
C PRO A 41 9.61 23.54 -14.20
N VAL A 42 10.55 22.76 -13.67
CA VAL A 42 11.82 23.32 -13.15
C VAL A 42 12.71 23.75 -14.31
N HIS A 43 13.11 25.02 -14.29
CA HIS A 43 14.04 25.55 -15.28
C HIS A 43 15.43 24.92 -15.11
N ASN A 44 16.06 24.48 -16.21
CA ASN A 44 17.37 23.80 -16.22
C ASN A 44 17.45 22.66 -15.20
N LEU A 45 16.56 21.67 -15.33
CA LEU A 45 16.47 20.53 -14.44
C LEU A 45 17.80 19.78 -14.32
N GLY A 46 18.46 19.83 -13.16
CA GLY A 46 19.74 19.16 -12.90
C GLY A 46 19.61 17.91 -12.03
N LEU A 47 18.56 17.81 -11.22
CA LEU A 47 18.35 16.67 -10.32
C LEU A 47 16.85 16.46 -10.05
N VAL A 48 16.41 15.20 -10.07
CA VAL A 48 15.13 14.76 -9.52
C VAL A 48 15.38 13.90 -8.29
N VAL A 49 14.54 14.07 -7.26
CA VAL A 49 14.60 13.28 -6.03
C VAL A 49 13.23 12.69 -5.76
N LEU A 50 13.14 11.39 -5.54
CA LEU A 50 11.95 10.69 -5.08
C LEU A 50 12.26 9.96 -3.80
N TRP A 51 11.54 10.27 -2.74
CA TRP A 51 11.64 9.58 -1.45
C TRP A 51 10.53 8.55 -1.32
N ASP A 52 10.90 7.33 -0.88
CA ASP A 52 9.98 6.22 -0.59
C ASP A 52 9.11 5.83 -1.81
N ASP A 53 9.77 5.47 -2.92
CA ASP A 53 9.15 5.19 -4.23
C ASP A 53 8.12 4.05 -4.22
N GLY A 54 8.10 3.23 -3.18
CA GLY A 54 7.10 2.21 -2.93
C GLY A 54 5.80 2.71 -2.32
N ASP A 55 5.67 4.00 -1.99
CA ASP A 55 4.43 4.55 -1.45
C ASP A 55 3.34 4.59 -2.52
N ASP A 56 2.16 4.02 -2.22
CA ASP A 56 1.00 3.99 -3.10
C ASP A 56 0.49 5.40 -3.47
N LEU A 57 0.79 6.41 -2.64
CA LEU A 57 0.48 7.82 -2.91
C LEU A 57 1.24 8.39 -4.11
N HIS A 58 2.32 7.75 -4.56
CA HIS A 58 3.04 8.15 -5.77
C HIS A 58 2.34 7.73 -7.08
N ALA A 59 1.38 6.82 -7.01
CA ALA A 59 0.56 6.42 -8.16
C ALA A 59 -0.63 7.39 -8.33
N GLU A 60 -0.82 7.95 -9.54
CA GLU A 60 -1.98 8.79 -9.84
C GLU A 60 -3.23 7.90 -10.02
N PRO A 61 -4.32 8.14 -9.25
CA PRO A 61 -5.53 7.33 -9.33
C PRO A 61 -6.39 7.61 -10.57
N ARG A 62 -6.09 8.68 -11.32
CA ARG A 62 -6.83 9.09 -12.53
C ARG A 62 -6.03 8.75 -13.78
N ALA A 63 -6.74 8.48 -14.87
CA ALA A 63 -6.11 8.27 -16.17
C ALA A 63 -5.20 9.47 -16.55
N PRO A 64 -4.04 9.21 -17.11
CA PRO A 64 -3.45 7.95 -17.58
C PRO A 64 -2.69 7.12 -16.51
N TYR A 65 -2.94 7.32 -15.22
CA TYR A 65 -2.39 6.58 -14.08
C TYR A 65 -0.85 6.60 -13.96
N PRO A 66 -0.17 7.73 -14.16
CA PRO A 66 1.28 7.75 -14.08
C PRO A 66 1.76 7.54 -12.66
N HIS A 67 2.90 6.86 -12.52
CA HIS A 67 3.62 6.76 -11.26
C HIS A 67 4.75 7.79 -11.22
N ALA A 68 4.96 8.47 -10.07
CA ALA A 68 5.95 9.53 -9.93
C ALA A 68 7.37 9.06 -10.31
N ARG A 69 7.77 7.83 -9.95
CA ARG A 69 9.06 7.25 -10.33
C ARG A 69 9.25 7.23 -11.85
N GLU A 70 8.25 6.76 -12.59
CA GLU A 70 8.34 6.64 -14.05
C GLU A 70 8.44 8.03 -14.72
N VAL A 71 7.62 8.98 -14.26
CA VAL A 71 7.65 10.35 -14.77
C VAL A 71 8.98 11.03 -14.48
N LEU A 72 9.48 10.94 -13.25
CA LEU A 72 10.73 11.57 -12.84
C LEU A 72 11.93 10.92 -13.53
N ALA A 73 11.97 9.60 -13.67
CA ALA A 73 13.01 8.89 -14.41
C ALA A 73 13.05 9.33 -15.89
N LEU A 74 11.87 9.42 -16.53
CA LEU A 74 11.77 9.89 -17.91
C LEU A 74 12.23 11.35 -18.06
N ARG A 75 11.87 12.22 -17.11
CA ARG A 75 12.28 13.62 -17.11
C ARG A 75 13.78 13.77 -16.92
N ALA A 76 14.37 13.02 -15.97
CA ALA A 76 15.80 13.00 -15.75
C ALA A 76 16.55 12.57 -17.02
N HIS A 77 16.11 11.49 -17.63
CA HIS A 77 16.71 10.97 -18.88
C HIS A 77 16.64 12.00 -20.01
N ARG A 78 15.50 12.63 -20.25
CA ARG A 78 15.32 13.64 -21.31
C ARG A 78 16.11 14.92 -21.07
N ALA A 79 16.30 15.31 -19.83
CA ALA A 79 17.03 16.53 -19.46
C ALA A 79 18.54 16.29 -19.27
N GLY A 80 19.03 15.05 -19.34
CA GLY A 80 20.40 14.72 -18.95
C GLY A 80 20.68 15.01 -17.46
N ALA A 81 19.63 14.98 -16.62
CA ALA A 81 19.70 15.31 -15.21
C ALA A 81 19.98 14.07 -14.35
N GLY A 82 20.53 14.27 -13.16
CA GLY A 82 20.65 13.23 -12.15
C GLY A 82 19.28 12.76 -11.61
N ALA A 83 19.22 11.51 -11.16
CA ALA A 83 18.06 10.97 -10.48
C ALA A 83 18.48 10.28 -9.18
N LEU A 84 17.81 10.61 -8.06
CA LEU A 84 18.01 9.99 -6.77
C LEU A 84 16.67 9.41 -6.29
N ILE A 85 16.60 8.08 -6.19
CA ILE A 85 15.46 7.36 -5.63
C ILE A 85 15.91 6.77 -4.30
N GLY A 86 15.35 7.25 -3.20
CA GLY A 86 15.77 6.89 -1.85
C GLY A 86 14.60 6.43 -0.97
N GLY A 87 14.93 5.74 0.12
CA GLY A 87 13.98 5.25 1.12
C GLY A 87 14.65 4.30 2.10
N PHE A 88 13.91 3.88 3.12
CA PHE A 88 14.36 2.82 4.02
C PHE A 88 14.14 1.42 3.42
N ALA A 89 13.25 1.29 2.45
CA ALA A 89 13.05 0.09 1.67
C ALA A 89 13.51 0.29 0.22
N ARG A 90 13.66 -0.81 -0.52
CA ARG A 90 13.85 -0.84 -1.97
C ARG A 90 12.66 -1.57 -2.59
N THR A 91 12.17 -1.06 -3.72
CA THR A 91 11.14 -1.74 -4.52
C THR A 91 11.75 -2.69 -5.54
N ALA A 92 10.97 -3.64 -6.03
CA ALA A 92 11.38 -4.49 -7.14
C ALA A 92 11.66 -3.67 -8.42
N GLU A 93 10.96 -2.55 -8.61
CA GLU A 93 11.25 -1.60 -9.68
C GLU A 93 12.62 -0.93 -9.50
N GLY A 94 12.95 -0.52 -8.27
CA GLY A 94 14.28 0.01 -7.93
C GLY A 94 15.38 -1.01 -8.16
N ALA A 95 15.16 -2.27 -7.76
CA ALA A 95 16.08 -3.37 -8.03
C ALA A 95 16.27 -3.59 -9.54
N ARG A 96 15.20 -3.53 -10.33
CA ARG A 96 15.27 -3.65 -11.78
C ARG A 96 16.05 -2.50 -12.44
N LEU A 97 15.88 -1.26 -11.99
CA LEU A 97 16.66 -0.12 -12.51
C LEU A 97 18.16 -0.34 -12.31
N ILE A 98 18.56 -0.95 -11.19
CA ILE A 98 19.96 -1.30 -10.93
C ILE A 98 20.38 -2.49 -11.80
N GLY A 99 19.58 -3.56 -11.86
CA GLY A 99 19.88 -4.75 -12.65
C GLY A 99 20.01 -4.47 -14.17
N THR A 100 19.31 -3.45 -14.68
CA THR A 100 19.43 -3.01 -16.09
C THR A 100 20.56 -2.01 -16.33
N GLY A 101 21.31 -1.61 -15.29
CA GLY A 101 22.39 -0.62 -15.41
C GLY A 101 21.91 0.82 -15.58
N TRP A 102 20.61 1.10 -15.48
CA TRP A 102 20.08 2.47 -15.55
C TRP A 102 20.43 3.27 -14.29
N ALA A 103 20.51 2.62 -13.13
CA ALA A 103 20.88 3.23 -11.87
C ALA A 103 21.98 2.43 -11.18
N ALA A 104 22.78 3.11 -10.36
CA ALA A 104 23.72 2.48 -9.44
C ALA A 104 23.10 2.32 -8.05
N GLY A 105 23.37 1.18 -7.39
CA GLY A 105 22.93 0.97 -6.01
C GLY A 105 23.77 1.77 -5.02
N LEU A 106 23.13 2.61 -4.21
CA LEU A 106 23.77 3.35 -3.13
C LEU A 106 23.25 2.83 -1.80
N THR A 107 24.07 2.10 -1.05
CA THR A 107 23.73 1.50 0.24
C THR A 107 24.86 1.68 1.24
N ALA A 108 24.50 1.89 2.52
CA ALA A 108 25.49 1.95 3.58
C ALA A 108 26.12 0.57 3.85
N ALA A 109 27.37 0.56 4.28
CA ALA A 109 28.05 -0.66 4.70
C ALA A 109 27.32 -1.32 5.88
N ARG A 110 27.30 -2.66 5.94
CA ARG A 110 26.59 -3.42 6.99
C ARG A 110 26.93 -3.01 8.44
N PRO A 111 28.21 -2.70 8.81
CA PRO A 111 28.50 -2.21 10.15
C PRO A 111 27.82 -0.87 10.46
N THR A 112 27.71 0.03 9.48
CA THR A 112 27.00 1.32 9.63
C THR A 112 25.51 1.09 9.83
N VAL A 113 24.88 0.23 9.01
CA VAL A 113 23.46 -0.14 9.15
C VAL A 113 23.19 -0.70 10.55
N ARG A 114 23.99 -1.64 11.02
CA ARG A 114 23.85 -2.27 12.35
C ARG A 114 24.00 -1.27 13.50
N ARG A 115 24.84 -0.26 13.33
CA ARG A 115 25.04 0.79 14.33
C ARG A 115 23.86 1.75 14.40
N CYS A 116 23.23 2.05 13.25
CA CYS A 116 22.14 3.02 13.15
C CYS A 116 20.75 2.39 13.34
N ALA A 117 20.57 1.11 13.03
CA ALA A 117 19.30 0.41 13.15
C ALA A 117 18.96 0.08 14.62
N PRO A 118 17.68 0.06 15.01
CA PRO A 118 17.25 -0.49 16.29
C PRO A 118 17.47 -2.02 16.33
N ARG A 119 17.41 -2.60 17.54
CA ARG A 119 17.36 -4.05 17.70
C ARG A 119 15.97 -4.56 17.36
N ILE A 120 15.84 -5.42 16.36
CA ILE A 120 14.55 -5.93 15.91
C ILE A 120 14.39 -7.41 16.28
N GLN A 121 13.21 -7.79 16.81
CA GLN A 121 12.84 -9.14 17.21
C GLN A 121 11.45 -9.47 16.70
N ALA A 122 11.18 -10.75 16.42
CA ALA A 122 9.85 -11.24 16.06
C ALA A 122 9.20 -11.99 17.24
N ALA A 123 7.97 -11.65 17.57
CA ALA A 123 7.21 -12.34 18.61
C ALA A 123 6.75 -13.76 18.20
N GLY A 124 6.81 -14.09 16.90
CA GLY A 124 6.53 -15.42 16.36
C GLY A 124 7.75 -16.33 16.20
N ALA A 125 8.89 -16.01 16.84
CA ALA A 125 10.06 -16.89 16.83
C ALA A 125 9.84 -18.12 17.72
N ASP A 126 10.37 -19.29 17.31
CA ASP A 126 10.18 -20.56 18.02
C ASP A 126 10.58 -20.49 19.51
N ALA A 127 11.66 -19.78 19.82
CA ALA A 127 12.11 -19.60 21.21
C ALA A 127 11.10 -18.77 22.05
N GLU A 128 10.38 -17.84 21.48
CA GLU A 128 9.33 -17.06 22.16
C GLU A 128 8.03 -17.86 22.23
N LEU A 129 7.69 -18.63 21.20
CA LEU A 129 6.54 -19.54 21.19
C LEU A 129 6.69 -20.67 22.21
N ALA A 130 7.92 -21.17 22.45
CA ALA A 130 8.20 -22.15 23.49
C ALA A 130 8.04 -21.59 24.92
N ARG A 131 8.20 -20.27 25.10
CA ARG A 131 8.03 -19.58 26.39
C ARG A 131 6.61 -19.12 26.66
N ASP A 132 5.86 -18.87 25.60
CA ASP A 132 4.50 -18.31 25.65
C ASP A 132 3.65 -19.01 24.58
N GLU A 133 3.02 -20.12 24.97
CA GLU A 133 2.15 -20.90 24.09
C GLU A 133 0.96 -20.08 23.58
N ALA A 134 0.50 -19.10 24.40
CA ALA A 134 -0.55 -18.18 24.03
C ALA A 134 -0.08 -17.13 23.00
N ALA A 135 1.22 -16.97 22.74
CA ALA A 135 1.75 -15.96 21.82
C ALA A 135 1.24 -16.13 20.38
N ARG A 136 0.88 -17.34 19.97
CA ARG A 136 0.30 -17.61 18.63
C ARG A 136 -1.11 -17.01 18.47
N SER A 137 -1.90 -16.99 19.54
CA SER A 137 -3.29 -16.52 19.53
C SER A 137 -3.45 -15.12 20.12
N ALA A 138 -2.51 -14.66 20.93
CA ALA A 138 -2.56 -13.35 21.54
C ALA A 138 -2.25 -12.25 20.51
N ARG A 139 -3.12 -11.26 20.42
CA ARG A 139 -2.86 -10.08 19.57
C ARG A 139 -1.63 -9.28 20.04
N MET A 140 -1.42 -9.20 21.36
CA MET A 140 -0.24 -8.62 22.00
C MET A 140 0.48 -9.71 22.81
N PRO A 141 1.44 -10.42 22.19
CA PRO A 141 2.27 -11.42 22.87
C PRO A 141 3.10 -10.81 23.99
N SER A 142 3.51 -11.64 24.95
CA SER A 142 4.32 -11.22 26.11
C SER A 142 5.58 -10.45 25.72
N LEU A 143 6.25 -10.81 24.61
CA LEU A 143 7.41 -10.08 24.11
C LEU A 143 7.06 -8.64 23.73
N ALA A 144 5.93 -8.40 23.05
CA ALA A 144 5.47 -7.07 22.70
C ALA A 144 5.20 -6.19 23.93
N LEU A 145 4.55 -6.76 24.94
CA LEU A 145 4.29 -6.08 26.21
C LEU A 145 5.59 -5.77 26.97
N ARG A 146 6.54 -6.72 27.02
CA ARG A 146 7.87 -6.49 27.64
C ARG A 146 8.62 -5.38 26.92
N THR A 147 8.63 -5.37 25.60
CA THR A 147 9.29 -4.32 24.78
C THR A 147 8.67 -2.96 25.06
N ALA A 148 7.33 -2.87 25.13
CA ALA A 148 6.65 -1.63 25.44
C ALA A 148 6.98 -1.13 26.86
N ARG A 149 6.94 -2.00 27.88
CA ARG A 149 7.29 -1.64 29.28
C ARG A 149 8.73 -1.16 29.40
N ALA A 150 9.67 -1.87 28.79
CA ALA A 150 11.08 -1.48 28.80
C ALA A 150 11.29 -0.13 28.11
N GLY A 151 10.62 0.11 26.98
CA GLY A 151 10.69 1.37 26.26
C GLY A 151 10.13 2.55 27.06
N LEU A 152 8.99 2.37 27.72
CA LEU A 152 8.34 3.41 28.53
C LEU A 152 9.21 3.92 29.70
N ALA A 153 10.14 3.13 30.16
CA ALA A 153 11.11 3.59 31.16
C ALA A 153 12.09 4.65 30.61
N HIS A 154 12.20 4.78 29.28
CA HIS A 154 13.19 5.60 28.62
C HIS A 154 12.61 6.65 27.65
N GLY A 155 11.30 6.65 27.41
CA GLY A 155 10.64 7.62 26.52
C GLY A 155 9.38 7.08 25.84
N PRO A 156 8.94 7.74 24.75
CA PRO A 156 7.73 7.32 24.03
C PRO A 156 7.95 5.99 23.31
N VAL A 157 6.87 5.21 23.22
CA VAL A 157 6.82 3.91 22.54
C VAL A 157 5.80 3.98 21.42
N LEU A 158 6.23 3.68 20.19
CA LEU A 158 5.36 3.61 19.01
C LEU A 158 4.66 2.24 18.94
N VAL A 159 3.36 2.25 18.72
CA VAL A 159 2.58 1.04 18.42
C VAL A 159 1.93 1.23 17.04
N GLN A 160 2.54 0.62 16.01
CA GLN A 160 1.99 0.69 14.67
C GLN A 160 0.90 -0.38 14.49
N VAL A 161 -0.27 0.06 13.99
CA VAL A 161 -1.41 -0.82 13.70
C VAL A 161 -1.91 -0.59 12.27
N PRO A 162 -2.36 -1.62 11.55
CA PRO A 162 -2.91 -1.45 10.21
C PRO A 162 -4.08 -0.46 10.17
N ARG A 163 -4.30 0.23 9.05
CA ARG A 163 -5.45 1.12 8.83
C ARG A 163 -6.75 0.32 8.86
N ARG A 164 -7.85 0.92 9.33
CA ARG A 164 -9.20 0.36 9.19
C ARG A 164 -9.50 0.14 7.70
N GLY A 165 -10.12 -0.99 7.37
CA GLY A 165 -10.48 -1.34 5.99
C GLY A 165 -9.41 -2.09 5.21
N TYR A 166 -8.22 -2.30 5.77
CA TYR A 166 -7.17 -3.08 5.11
C TYR A 166 -7.52 -4.56 4.94
N VAL A 167 -8.18 -5.17 5.93
CA VAL A 167 -8.69 -6.55 5.82
C VAL A 167 -9.84 -6.75 6.80
N THR A 168 -10.99 -7.22 6.31
CA THR A 168 -11.98 -7.94 7.10
C THR A 168 -11.57 -9.42 7.17
N ALA A 169 -10.31 -9.71 7.56
CA ALA A 169 -9.90 -11.07 7.76
C ALA A 169 -10.63 -11.64 8.97
N VAL A 170 -10.90 -12.93 8.91
CA VAL A 170 -11.58 -13.64 9.97
C VAL A 170 -10.62 -14.60 10.68
N ALA A 171 -10.88 -14.80 11.96
CA ALA A 171 -10.21 -15.79 12.79
C ALA A 171 -11.24 -16.74 13.39
N CYS A 172 -10.77 -17.88 13.83
CA CYS A 172 -11.55 -18.78 14.65
C CYS A 172 -12.11 -18.03 15.89
N GLU A 173 -13.38 -18.20 16.18
CA GLU A 173 -13.99 -17.53 17.33
C GLU A 173 -13.44 -18.06 18.66
N ASN A 174 -13.13 -19.35 18.73
CA ASN A 174 -12.63 -20.03 19.91
C ASN A 174 -11.13 -19.75 20.17
N CYS A 175 -10.23 -20.22 19.28
CA CYS A 175 -8.79 -20.16 19.52
C CYS A 175 -8.10 -18.94 18.89
N ARG A 176 -8.84 -18.09 18.16
CA ARG A 176 -8.36 -16.88 17.47
C ARG A 176 -7.31 -17.10 16.40
N SER A 177 -7.01 -18.35 16.04
CA SER A 177 -6.15 -18.66 14.89
C SER A 177 -6.73 -18.05 13.62
N PRO A 178 -5.91 -17.38 12.77
CA PRO A 178 -6.38 -16.82 11.52
C PRO A 178 -7.04 -17.89 10.63
N ALA A 179 -8.25 -17.59 10.13
CA ALA A 179 -8.93 -18.51 9.25
C ALA A 179 -8.29 -18.50 7.86
N ARG A 180 -7.87 -19.68 7.41
CA ARG A 180 -7.16 -19.88 6.14
C ARG A 180 -7.96 -20.79 5.22
N CYS A 181 -7.84 -20.54 3.91
CA CYS A 181 -8.40 -21.37 2.87
C CYS A 181 -7.69 -22.72 2.81
N ALA A 182 -8.45 -23.82 2.83
CA ALA A 182 -7.89 -25.16 2.72
C ALA A 182 -7.22 -25.44 1.38
N ALA A 183 -7.61 -24.72 0.30
CA ALA A 183 -7.09 -24.95 -1.05
C ALA A 183 -5.79 -24.20 -1.35
N CYS A 184 -5.61 -22.95 -0.87
CA CYS A 184 -4.47 -22.12 -1.23
C CYS A 184 -3.75 -21.48 -0.02
N GLY A 185 -4.20 -21.71 1.21
CA GLY A 185 -3.66 -21.08 2.41
C GLY A 185 -3.96 -19.58 2.54
N GLY A 186 -4.70 -19.00 1.59
CA GLY A 186 -5.06 -17.58 1.60
C GLY A 186 -5.99 -17.21 2.76
N PRO A 187 -6.04 -15.91 3.14
CA PRO A 187 -6.90 -15.45 4.23
C PRO A 187 -8.38 -15.52 3.82
N LEU A 188 -9.22 -16.01 4.72
CA LEU A 188 -10.66 -15.96 4.56
C LEU A 188 -11.20 -14.59 5.03
N ALA A 189 -12.29 -14.15 4.42
CA ALA A 189 -13.03 -12.95 4.80
C ALA A 189 -14.53 -13.22 4.79
N LEU A 190 -15.30 -12.48 5.58
CA LEU A 190 -16.76 -12.45 5.50
C LEU A 190 -17.19 -11.34 4.55
N GLU A 191 -18.15 -11.62 3.69
CA GLU A 191 -18.79 -10.61 2.87
C GLU A 191 -19.69 -9.70 3.71
N THR A 192 -19.85 -8.47 3.25
CA THR A 192 -20.76 -7.49 3.87
C THR A 192 -22.20 -7.99 3.64
N GLY A 193 -22.81 -8.62 4.64
CA GLY A 193 -24.16 -9.18 4.52
C GLY A 193 -24.32 -10.60 5.12
N GLY A 194 -23.24 -11.18 5.66
CA GLY A 194 -23.34 -12.43 6.45
C GLY A 194 -23.32 -13.72 5.64
N GLY A 195 -22.68 -13.73 4.49
CA GLY A 195 -22.45 -14.95 3.69
C GLY A 195 -21.34 -15.86 4.25
N PRO A 196 -21.11 -17.03 3.65
CA PRO A 196 -20.02 -17.92 4.03
C PRO A 196 -18.67 -17.24 3.81
N ALA A 197 -17.66 -17.63 4.62
CA ALA A 197 -16.31 -17.09 4.46
C ALA A 197 -15.73 -17.45 3.08
N SER A 198 -15.23 -16.46 2.35
CA SER A 198 -14.61 -16.61 1.04
C SER A 198 -13.10 -16.31 1.10
N CYS A 199 -12.32 -16.98 0.27
CA CYS A 199 -10.88 -16.79 0.19
C CYS A 199 -10.56 -15.53 -0.61
N ARG A 200 -9.77 -14.63 -0.03
CA ARG A 200 -9.34 -13.39 -0.69
C ARG A 200 -8.31 -13.60 -1.81
N TRP A 201 -7.67 -14.77 -1.86
CA TRP A 201 -6.68 -15.08 -2.89
C TRP A 201 -7.27 -15.84 -4.08
N CYS A 202 -8.01 -16.91 -3.82
CA CYS A 202 -8.54 -17.76 -4.90
C CYS A 202 -10.05 -17.63 -5.11
N GLY A 203 -10.75 -16.77 -4.37
CA GLY A 203 -12.19 -16.55 -4.48
C GLY A 203 -13.08 -17.70 -4.00
N ARG A 204 -12.49 -18.85 -3.59
CA ARG A 204 -13.26 -20.02 -3.17
C ARG A 204 -14.00 -19.75 -1.88
N SER A 205 -15.31 -19.97 -1.88
CA SER A 205 -16.13 -19.95 -0.67
C SER A 205 -16.01 -21.30 0.06
N ASP A 206 -15.96 -21.25 1.41
CA ASP A 206 -15.88 -22.45 2.25
C ASP A 206 -16.94 -22.38 3.36
N PRO A 207 -18.18 -22.79 3.05
CA PRO A 207 -19.27 -22.78 4.02
C PRO A 207 -19.10 -23.83 5.13
N ALA A 208 -18.27 -24.83 4.91
CA ALA A 208 -17.99 -25.91 5.85
C ALA A 208 -16.64 -25.74 6.58
N TRP A 209 -16.06 -24.55 6.52
CA TRP A 209 -14.77 -24.30 7.14
C TRP A 209 -14.76 -24.68 8.62
N ARG A 210 -13.69 -25.36 9.00
CA ARG A 210 -13.37 -25.67 10.42
C ARG A 210 -11.96 -25.26 10.75
N CYS A 211 -11.78 -24.76 11.96
CA CYS A 211 -10.47 -24.35 12.44
C CYS A 211 -9.50 -25.55 12.47
N PRO A 212 -8.36 -25.53 11.77
CA PRO A 212 -7.41 -26.63 11.80
C PRO A 212 -6.73 -26.82 13.16
N ALA A 213 -6.78 -25.79 14.04
CA ALA A 213 -6.17 -25.84 15.35
C ALA A 213 -7.11 -26.40 16.45
N CYS A 214 -8.44 -26.14 16.39
CA CYS A 214 -9.35 -26.52 17.45
C CYS A 214 -10.68 -27.13 16.98
N GLY A 215 -10.91 -27.25 15.66
CA GLY A 215 -12.12 -27.84 15.10
C GLY A 215 -13.37 -26.96 15.12
N ASP A 216 -13.35 -25.78 15.75
CA ASP A 216 -14.53 -24.89 15.84
C ASP A 216 -14.91 -24.35 14.45
N PRO A 217 -16.19 -24.43 14.03
CA PRO A 217 -16.66 -23.95 12.74
C PRO A 217 -16.88 -22.43 12.68
N ARG A 218 -16.93 -21.75 13.82
CA ARG A 218 -17.29 -20.35 13.89
C ARG A 218 -16.11 -19.45 13.61
N VAL A 219 -16.37 -18.43 12.78
CA VAL A 219 -15.40 -17.37 12.47
C VAL A 219 -15.89 -16.03 13.01
N ARG A 220 -14.96 -15.20 13.42
CA ARG A 220 -15.19 -13.82 13.85
C ARG A 220 -14.38 -12.87 13.01
N ALA A 221 -14.92 -11.71 12.71
CA ALA A 221 -14.16 -10.65 12.07
C ALA A 221 -13.06 -10.13 13.00
N MET A 222 -11.84 -10.05 12.51
CA MET A 222 -10.74 -9.41 13.21
C MET A 222 -10.74 -7.92 12.85
N VAL A 223 -11.57 -7.14 13.55
CA VAL A 223 -11.59 -5.68 13.38
C VAL A 223 -10.63 -5.07 14.38
N THR A 224 -9.48 -4.64 13.92
CA THR A 224 -8.51 -3.92 14.75
C THR A 224 -8.31 -2.53 14.20
N GLY A 225 -8.69 -1.52 14.97
CA GLY A 225 -8.44 -0.11 14.64
C GLY A 225 -7.60 0.53 15.75
N ALA A 226 -6.96 1.66 15.43
CA ALA A 226 -6.11 2.38 16.38
C ALA A 226 -6.83 2.73 17.70
N GLY A 227 -8.11 3.13 17.62
CA GLY A 227 -8.90 3.45 18.82
C GLY A 227 -9.03 2.26 19.79
N ARG A 228 -9.45 1.07 19.29
CA ARG A 228 -9.56 -0.12 20.14
C ARG A 228 -8.20 -0.57 20.69
N THR A 229 -7.14 -0.42 19.91
CA THR A 229 -5.78 -0.71 20.39
C THR A 229 -5.39 0.25 21.51
N ALA A 230 -5.75 1.52 21.39
CA ALA A 230 -5.49 2.51 22.44
C ALA A 230 -6.22 2.18 23.75
N GLU A 231 -7.48 1.72 23.67
CA GLU A 231 -8.25 1.24 24.83
C GLU A 231 -7.58 0.03 25.49
N GLU A 232 -7.23 -1.00 24.71
CA GLU A 232 -6.54 -2.21 25.19
C GLU A 232 -5.20 -1.86 25.86
N LEU A 233 -4.45 -0.92 25.30
CA LEU A 233 -3.18 -0.44 25.87
C LEU A 233 -3.39 0.39 27.14
N GLY A 234 -4.42 1.24 27.19
CA GLY A 234 -4.76 2.00 28.37
C GLY A 234 -5.07 1.09 29.59
N HIS A 235 -5.73 -0.04 29.37
CA HIS A 235 -5.96 -1.05 30.41
C HIS A 235 -4.67 -1.81 30.79
N ALA A 236 -3.80 -2.12 29.81
CA ALA A 236 -2.55 -2.86 30.04
C ALA A 236 -1.44 -2.01 30.71
N PHE A 237 -1.53 -0.68 30.59
CA PHE A 237 -0.54 0.28 31.10
C PHE A 237 -1.23 1.44 31.85
N PRO A 238 -1.83 1.18 33.02
CA PRO A 238 -2.52 2.21 33.80
C PRO A 238 -1.60 3.39 34.12
N GLY A 239 -2.12 4.61 33.98
CA GLY A 239 -1.37 5.84 34.26
C GLY A 239 -0.41 6.28 33.17
N THR A 240 -0.26 5.53 32.07
CA THR A 240 0.55 5.93 30.94
C THR A 240 -0.31 6.69 29.90
N PRO A 241 0.07 7.90 29.47
CA PRO A 241 -0.65 8.61 28.41
C PRO A 241 -0.68 7.80 27.11
N VAL A 242 -1.84 7.77 26.44
CA VAL A 242 -2.01 7.13 25.13
C VAL A 242 -2.39 8.19 24.11
N VAL A 243 -1.56 8.34 23.09
CA VAL A 243 -1.77 9.24 21.96
C VAL A 243 -2.19 8.42 20.74
N VAL A 244 -3.23 8.83 20.02
CA VAL A 244 -3.68 8.18 18.79
C VAL A 244 -3.43 9.11 17.61
N SER A 245 -2.73 8.59 16.59
CA SER A 245 -2.45 9.30 15.34
C SER A 245 -2.89 8.47 14.14
N GLY A 246 -3.79 9.03 13.32
CA GLY A 246 -4.32 8.40 12.11
C GLY A 246 -5.77 8.75 11.83
N GLY A 247 -6.23 8.42 10.63
CA GLY A 247 -7.58 8.76 10.18
C GLY A 247 -7.80 10.27 10.07
N ALA A 248 -8.73 10.82 10.82
CA ALA A 248 -9.06 12.26 10.80
C ALA A 248 -8.08 13.10 11.63
N THR A 249 -7.36 12.50 12.57
CA THR A 249 -6.45 13.21 13.47
C THR A 249 -5.03 12.67 13.29
N VAL A 250 -4.19 13.43 12.62
CA VAL A 250 -2.77 13.13 12.47
C VAL A 250 -1.99 14.07 13.39
N VAL A 251 -1.12 13.49 14.23
CA VAL A 251 -0.25 14.23 15.15
C VAL A 251 1.13 14.35 14.51
N ASP A 252 1.71 15.53 14.47
CA ASP A 252 3.01 15.76 13.82
C ASP A 252 4.19 15.35 14.70
N THR A 253 4.12 15.68 16.00
CA THR A 253 5.22 15.45 16.95
C THR A 253 4.69 14.98 18.30
N VAL A 254 5.52 14.22 19.01
CA VAL A 254 5.26 13.84 20.41
C VAL A 254 6.46 14.22 21.29
N PRO A 255 6.21 14.63 22.55
CA PRO A 255 7.27 14.99 23.48
C PRO A 255 8.13 13.75 23.84
N PRO A 256 9.34 13.94 24.36
CA PRO A 256 10.24 12.85 24.75
C PRO A 256 9.80 12.10 26.02
N ALA A 257 8.71 12.53 26.67
CA ALA A 257 8.17 11.89 27.87
C ALA A 257 7.58 10.50 27.57
N PRO A 258 7.54 9.59 28.55
CA PRO A 258 6.90 8.28 28.41
C PRO A 258 5.44 8.40 27.99
N ALA A 259 5.11 7.81 26.85
CA ALA A 259 3.75 7.74 26.31
C ALA A 259 3.65 6.57 25.34
N LEU A 260 2.47 6.00 25.20
CA LEU A 260 2.13 5.04 24.14
C LEU A 260 1.55 5.81 22.97
N VAL A 261 2.16 5.67 21.80
CA VAL A 261 1.73 6.34 20.57
C VAL A 261 1.20 5.31 19.60
N VAL A 262 -0.11 5.22 19.46
CA VAL A 262 -0.79 4.30 18.56
C VAL A 262 -0.97 4.99 17.21
N ALA A 263 -0.27 4.52 16.18
CA ALA A 263 -0.30 5.14 14.87
C ALA A 263 -0.64 4.15 13.75
N THR A 264 -1.29 4.66 12.71
CA THR A 264 -1.45 3.92 11.45
C THR A 264 -0.31 4.25 10.50
N PRO A 265 0.10 3.33 9.57
CA PRO A 265 1.19 3.57 8.65
C PRO A 265 1.06 4.90 7.88
N GLY A 266 2.12 5.71 7.94
CA GLY A 266 2.18 7.03 7.34
C GLY A 266 1.57 8.16 8.19
N ALA A 267 1.16 7.86 9.43
CA ALA A 267 0.68 8.85 10.41
C ALA A 267 1.48 8.80 11.72
N GLU A 268 2.66 8.18 11.70
CA GLU A 268 3.53 8.09 12.86
C GLU A 268 4.11 9.47 13.19
N PRO A 269 3.83 10.03 14.39
CA PRO A 269 4.42 11.29 14.82
C PRO A 269 5.94 11.19 14.94
N ARG A 270 6.63 12.29 14.74
CA ARG A 270 8.06 12.36 15.07
C ARG A 270 8.24 12.54 16.57
N ALA A 271 9.17 11.80 17.16
CA ALA A 271 9.67 12.03 18.50
C ALA A 271 11.05 12.70 18.40
N ASP A 272 11.25 13.86 19.02
CA ASP A 272 12.49 14.66 18.85
C ASP A 272 13.77 13.88 19.18
N ALA A 273 13.73 13.05 20.21
CA ALA A 273 14.85 12.17 20.59
C ALA A 273 14.76 10.76 20.00
N GLY A 274 13.81 10.49 19.08
CA GLY A 274 13.45 9.17 18.60
C GLY A 274 12.65 8.36 19.64
N TYR A 275 11.90 7.37 19.17
CA TYR A 275 11.18 6.46 20.07
C TYR A 275 12.16 5.55 20.83
N ALA A 276 11.83 5.26 22.08
CA ALA A 276 12.60 4.30 22.88
C ALA A 276 12.36 2.86 22.42
N ALA A 277 11.13 2.55 21.96
CA ALA A 277 10.80 1.27 21.39
C ALA A 277 9.64 1.39 20.38
N ALA A 278 9.46 0.37 19.54
CA ALA A 278 8.27 0.21 18.73
C ALA A 278 7.72 -1.20 18.78
N VAL A 279 6.40 -1.32 18.65
CA VAL A 279 5.67 -2.58 18.49
C VAL A 279 4.87 -2.50 17.18
N LEU A 280 5.17 -3.43 16.26
CA LEU A 280 4.53 -3.52 14.95
C LEU A 280 3.48 -4.65 15.02
N LEU A 281 2.22 -4.25 15.24
CA LEU A 281 1.11 -5.20 15.45
C LEU A 281 0.48 -5.66 14.13
N ASP A 282 -0.23 -6.77 14.24
CA ASP A 282 -1.12 -7.27 13.19
C ASP A 282 -0.42 -7.45 11.83
N GLY A 283 0.84 -7.93 11.82
CA GLY A 283 1.61 -8.17 10.59
C GLY A 283 0.88 -9.06 9.57
N TRP A 284 0.05 -9.99 10.03
CA TRP A 284 -0.81 -10.82 9.20
C TRP A 284 -1.76 -9.99 8.32
N ALA A 285 -2.24 -8.83 8.80
CA ALA A 285 -3.16 -7.98 8.06
C ALA A 285 -2.50 -7.27 6.87
N LEU A 286 -1.22 -6.96 6.97
CA LEU A 286 -0.43 -6.41 5.88
C LEU A 286 -0.07 -7.49 4.85
N LEU A 287 0.34 -8.67 5.33
CA LEU A 287 0.82 -9.78 4.51
C LEU A 287 -0.32 -10.60 3.87
N GLY A 288 -1.51 -10.60 4.48
CA GLY A 288 -2.68 -11.33 3.99
C GLY A 288 -3.45 -10.63 2.86
N ARG A 289 -2.98 -9.53 2.32
CA ARG A 289 -3.64 -8.80 1.24
C ARG A 289 -3.51 -9.56 -0.09
N PRO A 290 -4.56 -9.57 -0.93
CA PRO A 290 -4.49 -10.12 -2.28
C PRO A 290 -3.75 -9.12 -3.20
N SER A 291 -2.47 -8.90 -2.95
CA SER A 291 -1.65 -7.94 -3.69
C SER A 291 -0.27 -8.53 -3.94
N LEU A 292 0.19 -8.41 -5.17
CA LEU A 292 1.55 -8.78 -5.56
C LEU A 292 2.61 -8.07 -4.70
N ARG A 293 2.28 -6.90 -4.17
CA ARG A 293 3.20 -6.04 -3.39
C ARG A 293 3.02 -6.16 -1.88
N ALA A 294 2.23 -7.13 -1.39
CA ALA A 294 1.89 -7.22 0.03
C ALA A 294 3.13 -7.31 0.94
N ALA A 295 4.10 -8.15 0.59
CA ALA A 295 5.35 -8.31 1.34
C ALA A 295 6.24 -7.06 1.25
N GLU A 296 6.42 -6.52 0.04
CA GLU A 296 7.19 -5.30 -0.23
C GLU A 296 6.65 -4.11 0.56
N GLU A 297 5.33 -3.91 0.51
CA GLU A 297 4.62 -2.85 1.23
C GLU A 297 4.70 -3.02 2.76
N ALA A 298 4.57 -4.24 3.26
CA ALA A 298 4.72 -4.52 4.69
C ALA A 298 6.13 -4.18 5.17
N LEU A 299 7.16 -4.63 4.46
CA LEU A 299 8.54 -4.32 4.80
C LEU A 299 8.81 -2.82 4.79
N ARG A 300 8.34 -2.11 3.76
CA ARG A 300 8.47 -0.65 3.63
C ARG A 300 7.89 0.07 4.85
N ARG A 301 6.66 -0.26 5.23
CA ARG A 301 5.97 0.36 6.38
C ARG A 301 6.66 0.05 7.70
N TRP A 302 7.10 -1.19 7.88
CA TRP A 302 7.82 -1.59 9.09
C TRP A 302 9.19 -0.91 9.20
N LEU A 303 9.93 -0.78 8.11
CA LEU A 303 11.21 -0.09 8.10
C LEU A 303 11.03 1.41 8.34
N ASN A 304 10.00 2.04 7.77
CA ASN A 304 9.66 3.44 8.02
C ASN A 304 9.37 3.70 9.50
N ALA A 305 8.57 2.85 10.14
CA ALA A 305 8.30 2.95 11.57
C ALA A 305 9.54 2.66 12.43
N ALA A 306 10.31 1.64 12.08
CA ALA A 306 11.53 1.27 12.80
C ALA A 306 12.63 2.34 12.69
N ALA A 307 12.66 3.09 11.59
CA ALA A 307 13.59 4.21 11.40
C ALA A 307 13.33 5.38 12.36
N LEU A 308 12.15 5.48 12.95
CA LEU A 308 11.81 6.46 13.98
C LEU A 308 12.33 6.07 15.38
N VAL A 309 12.77 4.82 15.55
CA VAL A 309 13.29 4.29 16.82
C VAL A 309 14.78 4.57 16.94
N ARG A 310 15.23 4.90 18.13
CA ARG A 310 16.65 5.10 18.45
C ARG A 310 17.49 3.90 17.99
N PRO A 311 18.78 4.10 17.69
CA PRO A 311 19.68 2.99 17.40
C PRO A 311 19.73 1.95 18.54
N GLY A 312 19.97 0.69 18.19
CA GLY A 312 20.07 -0.41 19.17
C GLY A 312 21.19 -0.22 20.19
N ILE A 313 22.28 0.45 19.81
CA ILE A 313 23.38 0.83 20.72
C ILE A 313 22.93 1.86 21.78
N SER A 314 21.86 2.59 21.50
CA SER A 314 21.22 3.55 22.43
C SER A 314 19.96 2.96 23.10
N GLY A 315 19.81 1.63 23.08
CA GLY A 315 18.71 0.92 23.73
C GLY A 315 17.44 0.81 22.88
N GLY A 316 17.40 1.30 21.64
CA GLY A 316 16.24 1.24 20.77
C GLY A 316 15.89 -0.21 20.39
N ALA A 317 14.61 -0.59 20.57
CA ALA A 317 14.11 -1.93 20.34
C ALA A 317 12.81 -1.92 19.55
N VAL A 318 12.65 -2.89 18.63
CA VAL A 318 11.43 -3.08 17.84
C VAL A 318 10.98 -4.52 17.96
N THR A 319 9.69 -4.74 18.23
CA THR A 319 9.06 -6.05 18.19
C THR A 319 8.04 -6.09 17.08
N VAL A 320 8.20 -6.99 16.10
CA VAL A 320 7.19 -7.28 15.10
C VAL A 320 6.36 -8.50 15.50
N VAL A 321 5.04 -8.36 15.44
CA VAL A 321 4.11 -9.46 15.70
C VAL A 321 3.75 -10.11 14.37
N ALA A 322 4.61 -11.03 13.95
CA ALA A 322 4.50 -11.81 12.73
C ALA A 322 5.34 -13.08 12.86
N ASP A 323 5.10 -14.06 11.98
CA ASP A 323 5.88 -15.29 11.91
C ASP A 323 7.32 -14.99 11.49
N ALA A 324 8.26 -15.38 12.35
CA ALA A 324 9.69 -15.18 12.13
C ALA A 324 10.24 -15.97 10.93
N GLY A 325 9.60 -17.06 10.52
CA GLY A 325 10.00 -17.86 9.35
C GLY A 325 9.77 -17.15 8.01
N LEU A 326 8.96 -16.11 7.98
CA LEU A 326 8.66 -15.39 6.75
C LEU A 326 9.89 -14.60 6.23
N PRO A 327 10.24 -14.71 4.93
CA PRO A 327 11.37 -13.99 4.34
C PRO A 327 11.36 -12.49 4.58
N VAL A 328 10.18 -11.87 4.51
CA VAL A 328 9.99 -10.43 4.74
C VAL A 328 10.28 -10.02 6.19
N VAL A 329 9.92 -10.86 7.17
CA VAL A 329 10.22 -10.63 8.59
C VAL A 329 11.73 -10.78 8.84
N GLN A 330 12.38 -11.76 8.20
CA GLN A 330 13.82 -11.92 8.24
C GLN A 330 14.57 -10.73 7.61
N ALA A 331 14.03 -10.17 6.53
CA ALA A 331 14.56 -8.95 5.90
C ALA A 331 14.47 -7.74 6.86
N LEU A 332 13.35 -7.59 7.57
CA LEU A 332 13.17 -6.56 8.60
C LEU A 332 14.19 -6.73 9.75
N ILE A 333 14.30 -7.95 10.32
CA ILE A 333 15.22 -8.23 11.44
C ILE A 333 16.66 -7.91 11.06
N ARG A 334 17.05 -8.23 9.83
CA ARG A 334 18.42 -8.00 9.33
C ARG A 334 18.62 -6.58 8.81
N TRP A 335 17.59 -5.78 8.72
CA TRP A 335 17.58 -4.50 8.01
C TRP A 335 18.15 -4.65 6.59
N ASP A 336 17.58 -5.56 5.84
CA ASP A 336 18.06 -5.93 4.50
C ASP A 336 16.98 -5.81 3.43
N PRO A 337 16.58 -4.58 3.08
CA PRO A 337 15.61 -4.34 2.02
C PRO A 337 16.17 -4.66 0.62
N VAL A 338 17.48 -4.70 0.47
CA VAL A 338 18.14 -4.93 -0.83
C VAL A 338 17.92 -6.35 -1.28
N THR A 339 18.36 -7.33 -0.48
CA THR A 339 18.18 -8.76 -0.80
C THR A 339 16.70 -9.14 -0.92
N HIS A 340 15.82 -8.48 -0.14
CA HIS A 340 14.38 -8.71 -0.28
C HIS A 340 13.85 -8.23 -1.65
N ALA A 341 14.22 -7.03 -2.07
CA ALA A 341 13.80 -6.49 -3.36
C ALA A 341 14.33 -7.30 -4.56
N ASP A 342 15.58 -7.78 -4.47
CA ASP A 342 16.18 -8.63 -5.49
C ASP A 342 15.46 -9.99 -5.59
N ARG A 343 15.07 -10.58 -4.46
CA ARG A 343 14.24 -11.80 -4.41
C ARG A 343 12.86 -11.57 -5.00
N GLU A 344 12.17 -10.51 -4.60
CA GLU A 344 10.86 -10.14 -5.14
C GLU A 344 10.93 -9.96 -6.67
N LEU A 345 11.98 -9.32 -7.17
CA LEU A 345 12.18 -9.16 -8.61
C LEU A 345 12.37 -10.52 -9.30
N ALA A 346 13.24 -11.38 -8.77
CA ALA A 346 13.50 -12.71 -9.34
C ALA A 346 12.24 -13.59 -9.36
N GLU A 347 11.44 -13.58 -8.30
CA GLU A 347 10.16 -14.30 -8.24
C GLU A 347 9.16 -13.75 -9.30
N ARG A 348 9.09 -12.41 -9.47
CA ARG A 348 8.25 -11.79 -10.49
C ARG A 348 8.75 -12.06 -11.90
N GLU A 349 10.05 -12.19 -12.12
CA GLU A 349 10.61 -12.63 -13.39
C GLU A 349 10.20 -14.07 -13.73
N ALA A 350 10.37 -14.98 -12.77
CA ALA A 350 10.00 -16.39 -12.95
C ALA A 350 8.49 -16.57 -13.25
N LEU A 351 7.65 -15.76 -12.64
CA LEU A 351 6.19 -15.81 -12.78
C LEU A 351 5.66 -14.86 -13.88
N ARG A 352 6.53 -14.08 -14.52
CA ARG A 352 6.17 -13.10 -15.54
C ARG A 352 5.18 -12.04 -15.02
N PHE A 353 5.52 -11.41 -13.87
CA PHE A 353 4.80 -10.28 -13.29
C PHE A 353 5.59 -8.96 -13.38
N PRO A 354 4.90 -7.79 -13.29
CA PRO A 354 5.58 -6.50 -13.20
C PRO A 354 6.51 -6.43 -11.96
N PRO A 355 7.67 -5.80 -12.07
CA PRO A 355 8.17 -4.98 -13.19
C PRO A 355 8.98 -5.75 -14.24
N ALA A 356 9.10 -7.07 -14.15
CA ALA A 356 9.87 -7.87 -15.13
C ALA A 356 9.21 -7.83 -16.53
N VAL A 357 7.89 -7.84 -16.57
CA VAL A 357 7.08 -7.68 -17.77
C VAL A 357 6.28 -6.37 -17.73
N ARG A 358 5.66 -6.00 -18.83
CA ARG A 358 4.63 -4.97 -18.87
C ARG A 358 3.26 -5.62 -18.81
N MET A 359 2.34 -5.06 -18.02
CA MET A 359 1.01 -5.59 -17.89
C MET A 359 -0.04 -4.48 -18.03
N ALA A 360 -1.15 -4.78 -18.70
CA ALA A 360 -2.31 -3.90 -18.75
C ALA A 360 -3.50 -4.58 -18.07
N ALA A 361 -4.27 -3.86 -17.26
CA ALA A 361 -5.58 -4.28 -16.79
C ALA A 361 -6.66 -3.58 -17.61
N VAL A 362 -7.58 -4.36 -18.16
CA VAL A 362 -8.75 -3.90 -18.90
C VAL A 362 -9.98 -4.31 -18.09
N SER A 363 -10.73 -3.35 -17.59
CA SER A 363 -11.84 -3.60 -16.64
C SER A 363 -13.11 -2.88 -17.09
N GLY A 364 -14.26 -3.56 -16.94
CA GLY A 364 -15.56 -3.01 -17.31
C GLY A 364 -16.61 -4.10 -17.46
N PRO A 365 -17.79 -3.80 -18.06
CA PRO A 365 -18.77 -4.80 -18.44
C PRO A 365 -18.15 -5.84 -19.37
N ASP A 366 -18.46 -7.13 -19.16
CA ASP A 366 -17.82 -8.26 -19.86
C ASP A 366 -17.83 -8.09 -21.38
N ALA A 367 -19.00 -7.82 -21.98
CA ALA A 367 -19.14 -7.60 -23.41
C ALA A 367 -18.25 -6.44 -23.92
N ALA A 368 -18.21 -5.32 -23.17
CA ALA A 368 -17.44 -4.15 -23.56
C ALA A 368 -15.92 -4.41 -23.48
N VAL A 369 -15.47 -5.19 -22.51
CA VAL A 369 -14.07 -5.63 -22.39
C VAL A 369 -13.70 -6.57 -23.52
N ALA A 370 -14.55 -7.53 -23.85
CA ALA A 370 -14.35 -8.47 -24.94
C ALA A 370 -14.27 -7.76 -26.30
N GLU A 371 -15.16 -6.81 -26.57
CA GLU A 371 -15.15 -5.98 -27.79
C GLU A 371 -13.87 -5.15 -27.92
N LEU A 372 -13.42 -4.52 -26.82
CA LEU A 372 -12.17 -3.74 -26.84
C LEU A 372 -10.97 -4.63 -27.18
N LEU A 373 -10.87 -5.79 -26.55
CA LEU A 373 -9.76 -6.71 -26.79
C LEU A 373 -9.82 -7.32 -28.20
N ALA A 374 -11.00 -7.59 -28.74
CA ALA A 374 -11.17 -8.06 -30.12
C ALA A 374 -10.77 -6.99 -31.16
N ALA A 375 -10.97 -5.69 -30.85
CA ALA A 375 -10.56 -4.58 -31.69
C ALA A 375 -9.08 -4.23 -31.56
N ALA A 376 -8.41 -4.66 -30.50
CA ALA A 376 -7.00 -4.37 -30.25
C ALA A 376 -6.08 -5.30 -31.07
N VAL A 377 -5.21 -4.73 -31.89
CA VAL A 377 -4.14 -5.48 -32.57
C VAL A 377 -3.00 -5.68 -31.57
N LEU A 378 -3.14 -6.67 -30.70
CA LEU A 378 -2.16 -6.96 -29.66
C LEU A 378 -0.84 -7.48 -30.27
N PRO A 379 0.32 -7.20 -29.63
CA PRO A 379 1.59 -7.82 -30.00
C PRO A 379 1.52 -9.35 -29.99
N PRO A 380 2.26 -10.05 -30.87
CA PRO A 380 2.20 -11.51 -30.98
C PRO A 380 2.64 -12.24 -29.68
N GLU A 381 3.46 -11.56 -28.85
CA GLU A 381 3.93 -12.10 -27.57
C GLU A 381 2.95 -11.84 -26.41
N ALA A 382 1.79 -11.26 -26.69
CA ALA A 382 0.83 -10.93 -25.65
C ALA A 382 0.12 -12.19 -25.11
N ASP A 383 0.15 -12.32 -23.78
CA ASP A 383 -0.70 -13.26 -23.06
C ASP A 383 -1.91 -12.52 -22.49
N VAL A 384 -3.11 -13.05 -22.73
CA VAL A 384 -4.35 -12.53 -22.18
C VAL A 384 -4.84 -13.48 -21.09
N LEU A 385 -5.02 -12.96 -19.88
CA LEU A 385 -5.38 -13.70 -18.68
C LEU A 385 -6.72 -13.21 -18.12
N GLY A 386 -7.54 -14.10 -17.66
CA GLY A 386 -8.89 -13.79 -17.13
C GLY A 386 -9.97 -14.54 -17.92
N PRO A 387 -11.26 -14.15 -17.80
CA PRO A 387 -11.77 -13.01 -17.01
C PRO A 387 -11.75 -13.24 -15.51
N ILE A 388 -11.46 -12.17 -14.75
CA ILE A 388 -11.58 -12.15 -13.30
C ILE A 388 -12.86 -11.36 -12.97
N PRO A 389 -13.85 -11.98 -12.31
CA PRO A 389 -15.05 -11.27 -11.89
C PRO A 389 -14.68 -10.13 -10.91
N LEU A 390 -15.31 -8.97 -11.09
CA LEU A 390 -15.19 -7.85 -10.16
C LEU A 390 -16.49 -7.68 -9.40
N ASP A 391 -16.42 -7.63 -8.07
CA ASP A 391 -17.57 -7.33 -7.23
C ASP A 391 -18.13 -5.96 -7.58
N ALA A 392 -19.46 -5.81 -7.62
CA ALA A 392 -20.14 -4.56 -7.94
C ALA A 392 -19.74 -3.39 -7.00
N GLY A 393 -19.17 -3.69 -5.82
CA GLY A 393 -18.64 -2.72 -4.87
C GLY A 393 -17.19 -2.29 -5.12
N SER A 394 -16.43 -2.99 -5.96
CA SER A 394 -15.01 -2.67 -6.25
C SER A 394 -14.85 -1.69 -7.42
N ALA A 395 -15.82 -1.63 -8.31
CA ALA A 395 -15.80 -0.74 -9.47
C ALA A 395 -15.86 0.76 -9.11
N GLY A 396 -16.29 1.13 -7.90
CA GLY A 396 -16.48 2.52 -7.46
C GLY A 396 -15.55 3.03 -6.35
N LYS A 397 -14.72 2.21 -5.72
CA LYS A 397 -13.99 2.61 -4.50
C LYS A 397 -12.60 3.22 -4.70
N ASN A 398 -12.08 3.29 -5.92
CA ASN A 398 -10.82 3.96 -6.24
C ASN A 398 -10.97 5.36 -6.86
N GLY A 399 -12.07 6.04 -6.57
CA GLY A 399 -12.26 7.42 -7.00
C GLY A 399 -13.16 8.17 -6.03
N GLN A 400 -12.56 9.06 -5.26
CA GLN A 400 -13.17 10.13 -4.49
C GLN A 400 -13.78 9.81 -3.13
N LYS A 401 -13.02 10.05 -2.05
CA LYS A 401 -13.54 10.93 -0.99
C LYS A 401 -13.30 12.36 -1.45
N PRO A 402 -14.33 13.22 -1.51
CA PRO A 402 -14.13 14.64 -1.72
C PRO A 402 -13.40 15.22 -0.50
N ALA A 403 -12.44 16.11 -0.77
CA ALA A 403 -11.86 16.97 0.26
C ALA A 403 -13.00 17.71 0.97
N ALA A 404 -13.05 17.65 2.27
CA ALA A 404 -13.90 18.50 3.09
C ALA A 404 -13.55 19.95 2.83
N GLY A 405 -14.53 20.73 2.32
CA GLY A 405 -14.36 22.16 2.13
C GLY A 405 -15.02 22.68 0.85
N ALA A 406 -16.35 22.54 0.71
CA ALA A 406 -17.18 23.41 -0.11
C ALA A 406 -18.66 23.09 0.17
N GLU A 407 -19.13 23.45 1.35
CA GLU A 407 -20.55 23.73 1.54
C GLU A 407 -20.75 25.22 1.37
N MET A 408 -21.37 25.61 0.26
CA MET A 408 -22.24 26.80 0.19
C MET A 408 -23.17 26.68 -1.02
N ALA A 409 -24.46 26.67 -0.69
CA ALA A 409 -25.60 27.09 -1.47
C ALA A 409 -25.99 26.31 -2.75
N ALA A 410 -27.01 25.48 -2.62
CA ALA A 410 -28.05 25.38 -3.66
C ALA A 410 -29.39 25.10 -2.99
N GLY A 411 -30.33 25.96 -3.31
CA GLY A 411 -31.69 26.04 -2.79
C GLY A 411 -32.55 24.84 -3.20
N VAL A 412 -33.59 24.77 -2.42
CA VAL A 412 -34.79 23.95 -2.56
C VAL A 412 -35.39 24.11 -3.96
N ASP A 413 -35.66 22.99 -4.63
CA ASP A 413 -36.77 22.94 -5.58
C ASP A 413 -37.51 21.60 -5.44
N GLU A 414 -38.79 21.74 -5.16
CA GLU A 414 -39.75 20.66 -4.96
C GLU A 414 -40.27 20.14 -6.31
N GLY A 415 -40.48 18.84 -6.39
CA GLY A 415 -41.58 18.26 -7.16
C GLY A 415 -41.29 17.93 -8.61
N ASN A 416 -41.12 16.66 -8.89
CA ASN A 416 -41.85 16.03 -10.00
C ASN A 416 -41.93 14.49 -9.80
N GLU A 417 -43.14 14.07 -9.43
CA GLU A 417 -43.59 12.68 -9.60
C GLU A 417 -43.71 12.39 -11.09
N PHE A 418 -42.99 11.38 -11.59
CA PHE A 418 -43.38 10.74 -12.85
C PHE A 418 -43.38 9.22 -12.71
N SER A 419 -44.55 8.72 -12.95
CA SER A 419 -45.03 7.35 -12.96
C SER A 419 -44.27 6.40 -13.87
N GLY A 420 -44.09 5.15 -13.38
CA GLY A 420 -44.30 3.88 -14.02
C GLY A 420 -43.81 3.68 -15.46
N GLY A 421 -42.67 2.94 -15.57
CA GLY A 421 -42.31 2.23 -16.77
C GLY A 421 -41.68 0.90 -16.33
N SER A 422 -42.46 -0.21 -16.42
CA SER A 422 -41.97 -1.59 -16.25
C SER A 422 -41.05 -1.93 -17.43
N GLY A 423 -39.76 -1.61 -17.28
CA GLY A 423 -38.70 -2.09 -18.17
C GLY A 423 -38.07 -3.35 -17.59
N ALA A 424 -37.95 -4.40 -18.37
CA ALA A 424 -37.33 -5.67 -18.05
C ALA A 424 -36.01 -5.49 -17.29
N HIS A 425 -35.95 -5.99 -16.05
CA HIS A 425 -34.71 -6.08 -15.29
C HIS A 425 -33.80 -7.11 -15.98
N GLY A 426 -32.95 -6.65 -16.90
CA GLY A 426 -31.79 -7.38 -17.33
C GLY A 426 -30.89 -7.59 -16.09
N ALA A 427 -30.36 -8.81 -15.90
CA ALA A 427 -29.39 -9.11 -14.87
C ALA A 427 -28.28 -8.05 -14.90
N PRO A 428 -27.79 -7.55 -13.74
CA PRO A 428 -26.74 -6.54 -13.72
C PRO A 428 -25.53 -7.07 -14.52
N ALA A 429 -25.08 -6.27 -15.51
CA ALA A 429 -23.96 -6.65 -16.35
C ALA A 429 -22.76 -7.00 -15.47
N GLN A 430 -22.29 -8.24 -15.57
CA GLN A 430 -21.12 -8.70 -14.81
C GLN A 430 -19.91 -7.89 -15.22
N HIS A 431 -19.26 -7.26 -14.24
CA HIS A 431 -18.00 -6.55 -14.46
C HIS A 431 -16.85 -7.53 -14.34
N VAL A 432 -15.93 -7.43 -15.28
CA VAL A 432 -14.75 -8.29 -15.33
C VAL A 432 -13.46 -7.47 -15.46
N ARG A 433 -12.35 -8.10 -15.12
CA ARG A 433 -11.02 -7.64 -15.40
C ARG A 433 -10.29 -8.67 -16.26
N MET A 434 -9.72 -8.22 -17.37
CA MET A 434 -8.75 -8.96 -18.16
C MET A 434 -7.37 -8.38 -17.93
N LEU A 435 -6.35 -9.22 -17.88
CA LEU A 435 -4.96 -8.80 -17.80
C LEU A 435 -4.25 -9.17 -19.10
N VAL A 436 -3.58 -8.21 -19.72
CA VAL A 436 -2.75 -8.43 -20.91
C VAL A 436 -1.31 -8.18 -20.53
N ARG A 437 -0.45 -9.18 -20.65
CA ARG A 437 0.98 -9.07 -20.35
C ARG A 437 1.83 -9.28 -21.58
N VAL A 438 2.92 -8.52 -21.68
CA VAL A 438 3.92 -8.60 -22.76
C VAL A 438 5.33 -8.47 -22.19
N PRO A 439 6.36 -8.95 -22.91
CA PRO A 439 7.74 -8.58 -22.62
C PRO A 439 7.91 -7.06 -22.65
N ARG A 440 8.84 -6.52 -21.90
CA ARG A 440 9.06 -5.06 -21.85
C ARG A 440 9.42 -4.43 -23.17
N SER A 441 10.04 -5.19 -24.10
CA SER A 441 10.30 -4.77 -25.48
C SER A 441 9.02 -4.41 -26.24
N ALA A 442 7.91 -5.08 -25.95
CA ALA A 442 6.60 -4.87 -26.56
C ALA A 442 5.71 -3.86 -25.79
N SER A 443 6.27 -3.11 -24.82
CA SER A 443 5.51 -2.16 -24.00
C SER A 443 4.80 -1.08 -24.82
N MET A 444 5.49 -0.46 -25.75
CA MET A 444 4.92 0.61 -26.60
C MET A 444 3.89 0.06 -27.59
N PRO A 445 4.14 -1.06 -28.30
CA PRO A 445 3.12 -1.70 -29.12
C PRO A 445 1.84 -2.04 -28.34
N LEU A 446 1.94 -2.58 -27.12
CA LEU A 446 0.76 -2.86 -26.27
C LEU A 446 -0.03 -1.57 -25.96
N ALA A 447 0.67 -0.51 -25.54
CA ALA A 447 0.03 0.75 -25.21
C ALA A 447 -0.68 1.37 -26.43
N ALA A 448 -0.03 1.35 -27.59
CA ALA A 448 -0.59 1.84 -28.85
C ALA A 448 -1.83 1.04 -29.29
N ALA A 449 -1.77 -0.29 -29.21
CA ALA A 449 -2.89 -1.16 -29.56
C ALA A 449 -4.13 -0.90 -28.69
N LEU A 450 -3.96 -0.80 -27.37
CA LEU A 450 -5.06 -0.52 -26.45
C LEU A 450 -5.60 0.90 -26.61
N GLN A 451 -4.74 1.88 -26.85
CA GLN A 451 -5.16 3.26 -27.14
C GLN A 451 -5.97 3.35 -28.45
N ALA A 452 -5.53 2.69 -29.52
CA ALA A 452 -6.24 2.64 -30.79
C ALA A 452 -7.63 1.98 -30.62
N ALA A 453 -7.72 0.85 -29.91
CA ALA A 453 -8.98 0.17 -29.64
C ALA A 453 -9.94 1.04 -28.83
N GLN A 454 -9.46 1.77 -27.82
CA GLN A 454 -10.28 2.75 -27.10
C GLN A 454 -10.75 3.90 -28.01
N GLY A 455 -9.89 4.37 -28.92
CA GLY A 455 -10.25 5.40 -29.90
C GLY A 455 -11.38 4.94 -30.83
N VAL A 456 -11.33 3.70 -31.32
CA VAL A 456 -12.39 3.09 -32.14
C VAL A 456 -13.72 3.02 -31.38
N ARG A 457 -13.70 2.53 -30.13
CA ARG A 457 -14.91 2.47 -29.29
C ARG A 457 -15.51 3.86 -29.03
N SER A 458 -14.64 4.85 -28.74
CA SER A 458 -15.07 6.23 -28.52
C SER A 458 -15.71 6.83 -29.78
N ALA A 459 -15.14 6.58 -30.96
CA ALA A 459 -15.69 7.05 -32.23
C ALA A 459 -17.04 6.43 -32.57
N ARG A 460 -17.23 5.14 -32.22
CA ARG A 460 -18.51 4.41 -32.40
C ARG A 460 -19.55 4.77 -31.36
N LYS A 461 -19.19 5.47 -30.28
CA LYS A 461 -20.01 5.74 -29.10
C LYS A 461 -20.55 4.43 -28.46
N ASP A 462 -19.72 3.38 -28.46
CA ASP A 462 -20.06 2.09 -27.88
C ASP A 462 -20.41 2.24 -26.39
N THR A 463 -21.42 1.50 -25.95
CA THR A 463 -21.90 1.53 -24.57
C THR A 463 -20.97 0.74 -23.64
N GLY A 464 -21.01 1.07 -22.33
CA GLY A 464 -20.20 0.42 -21.31
C GLY A 464 -18.78 1.03 -21.20
N SER A 465 -18.52 1.67 -20.07
CA SER A 465 -17.21 2.26 -19.79
C SER A 465 -16.16 1.19 -19.56
N VAL A 466 -15.07 1.21 -20.33
CA VAL A 466 -13.91 0.32 -20.14
C VAL A 466 -12.73 1.12 -19.65
N ARG A 467 -12.16 0.69 -18.52
CA ARG A 467 -10.95 1.26 -17.93
C ARG A 467 -9.74 0.45 -18.38
N VAL A 468 -8.76 1.13 -18.97
CA VAL A 468 -7.45 0.55 -19.31
C VAL A 468 -6.39 1.18 -18.43
N GLN A 469 -5.59 0.35 -17.75
CA GLN A 469 -4.52 0.79 -16.87
C GLN A 469 -3.26 -0.01 -17.13
N LEU A 470 -2.16 0.66 -17.45
CA LEU A 470 -0.84 0.03 -17.63
C LEU A 470 -0.15 -0.10 -16.27
N ASP A 471 0.49 -1.24 -16.04
CA ASP A 471 1.17 -1.64 -14.80
C ASP A 471 0.33 -1.28 -13.55
N PRO A 472 -0.90 -1.81 -13.42
CA PRO A 472 -1.76 -1.51 -12.30
C PRO A 472 -1.10 -1.90 -10.98
N ALA A 473 -1.28 -1.07 -9.96
CA ALA A 473 -0.77 -1.36 -8.62
C ALA A 473 -1.46 -2.60 -8.02
N GLU A 474 -2.73 -2.83 -8.37
CA GLU A 474 -3.55 -3.96 -7.96
C GLU A 474 -3.93 -4.79 -9.20
N LEU A 475 -3.55 -6.07 -9.20
CA LEU A 475 -3.85 -7.00 -10.30
C LEU A 475 -5.19 -7.71 -10.12
N ILE A 476 -5.59 -7.94 -8.87
CA ILE A 476 -6.79 -8.69 -8.50
C ILE A 476 -7.71 -7.83 -7.66
#